data_c2094e09f07e39c6cf5a91f06d59a2e5
#
_entry.id   c2094e09f07e39c6cf5a91f06d59a2e5
#
_cell.length_a   1.000
_cell.length_b   1.000
_cell.length_c   1.000
_cell.angle_alpha   90.00
_cell.angle_beta   90.00
_cell.angle_gamma   90.00
#
_symmetry.space_group_name_H-M   'P 1'
#
loop_
_entity.id
_entity.type
_entity.pdbx_description
1 polymer ?
#
loop_
_entity_poly.entity_id
_entity_poly.type
_entity_poly.pdbx_seq_one_letter_code
_entity_poly.pdbx_strand_id
1 'polypeptide(L)'
;MKELSKKVINLLRKKKLKISFAESCTGGMLASSITAIRGSSKIFTLGLITYSNQSKINILKIKRNIIIKHGAVSYETCLSMVKI
;
A
#
# COMPACT_ATOMS: atom_id res chain seq x y z
N MET A 1 -5.99 9.04 -12.66
CA MET A 1 -4.94 8.24 -12.01
C MET A 1 -3.65 8.19 -12.82
N LYS A 2 -3.75 8.03 -14.15
CA LYS A 2 -2.53 7.91 -14.98
C LYS A 2 -1.59 9.10 -14.87
N GLU A 3 -2.14 10.30 -14.93
CA GLU A 3 -1.33 11.53 -14.81
C GLU A 3 -0.66 11.65 -13.46
N LEU A 4 -1.39 11.36 -12.39
CA LEU A 4 -0.86 11.40 -11.03
C LEU A 4 0.20 10.32 -10.84
N SER A 5 -0.05 9.12 -11.36
CA SER A 5 0.89 8.00 -11.27
C SER A 5 2.23 8.36 -11.94
N LYS A 6 2.17 9.00 -13.10
CA LYS A 6 3.38 9.46 -13.81
C LYS A 6 4.16 10.46 -12.98
N LYS A 7 3.46 11.41 -12.35
CA LYS A 7 4.09 12.42 -11.49
C LYS A 7 4.79 11.79 -10.31
N VAL A 8 4.14 10.81 -9.67
CA VAL A 8 4.71 10.09 -8.52
C VAL A 8 5.97 9.33 -8.94
N ILE A 9 5.89 8.57 -10.04
CA ILE A 9 7.04 7.79 -10.53
C ILE A 9 8.21 8.72 -10.88
N ASN A 10 7.95 9.82 -11.55
CA ASN A 10 9.01 10.76 -11.93
C ASN A 10 9.65 11.41 -10.71
N LEU A 11 8.85 11.76 -9.71
CA LEU A 11 9.36 12.35 -8.47
C LEU A 11 10.22 11.36 -7.69
N LEU A 12 9.77 10.11 -7.57
CA LEU A 12 10.52 9.07 -6.86
C LEU A 12 11.84 8.78 -7.57
N ARG A 13 11.81 8.75 -8.90
CA ARG A 13 13.03 8.54 -9.69
C ARG A 13 14.05 9.66 -9.44
N LYS A 14 13.58 10.89 -9.46
CA LYS A 14 14.40 12.06 -9.19
C LYS A 14 15.05 12.01 -7.82
N LYS A 15 14.29 11.60 -6.82
CA LYS A 15 14.75 11.52 -5.43
C LYS A 15 15.48 10.21 -5.12
N LYS A 16 15.57 9.32 -6.09
CA LYS A 16 16.19 7.99 -5.93
C LYS A 16 15.55 7.18 -4.81
N LEU A 17 14.21 7.25 -4.73
CA LEU A 17 13.41 6.54 -3.74
C LEU A 17 12.61 5.43 -4.41
N LYS A 18 12.24 4.44 -3.63
CA LYS A 18 11.38 3.34 -4.05
C LYS A 18 10.06 3.40 -3.30
N ILE A 19 9.05 2.68 -3.79
CA ILE A 19 7.73 2.68 -3.19
C ILE A 19 7.22 1.25 -3.05
N SER A 20 6.49 1.00 -1.97
CA SER A 20 5.75 -0.23 -1.75
C SER A 20 4.38 0.13 -1.19
N PHE A 21 3.43 -0.79 -1.33
CA PHE A 21 2.07 -0.57 -0.89
C PHE A 21 1.57 -1.70 -0.01
N ALA A 22 0.73 -1.34 0.96
CA ALA A 22 -0.13 -2.27 1.67
C ALA A 22 -1.56 -1.80 1.42
N GLU A 23 -2.33 -2.61 0.70
CA GLU A 23 -3.69 -2.26 0.30
C GLU A 23 -4.71 -3.19 0.94
N SER A 24 -5.93 -2.69 1.12
CA SER A 24 -7.05 -3.48 1.60
C SER A 24 -8.26 -3.27 0.67
N CYS A 25 -9.08 -2.25 0.92
CA CYS A 25 -10.32 -2.00 0.17
C CYS A 25 -10.10 -1.82 -1.33
N THR A 26 -8.97 -1.29 -1.72
CA THR A 26 -8.64 -1.02 -3.13
C THR A 26 -8.28 -2.28 -3.91
N GLY A 27 -7.97 -3.38 -3.21
CA GLY A 27 -7.78 -4.70 -3.83
C GLY A 27 -6.66 -4.78 -4.85
N GLY A 28 -5.64 -3.93 -4.75
CA GLY A 28 -4.52 -3.91 -5.68
C GLY A 28 -4.61 -2.81 -6.73
N MET A 29 -5.63 -1.96 -6.67
CA MET A 29 -5.81 -0.88 -7.65
C MET A 29 -4.66 0.13 -7.60
N LEU A 30 -4.17 0.43 -6.39
CA LEU A 30 -3.08 1.37 -6.21
C LEU A 30 -1.78 0.84 -6.85
N ALA A 31 -1.44 -0.40 -6.55
CA ALA A 31 -0.28 -1.06 -7.17
C ALA A 31 -0.43 -1.13 -8.69
N SER A 32 -1.61 -1.50 -9.18
CA SER A 32 -1.89 -1.58 -10.60
C SER A 32 -1.71 -0.23 -11.31
N SER A 33 -2.15 0.87 -10.68
CA SER A 33 -2.00 2.20 -11.26
C SER A 33 -0.54 2.62 -11.42
N ILE A 34 0.32 2.16 -10.52
CA ILE A 34 1.76 2.44 -10.59
C ILE A 34 2.45 1.54 -11.61
N THR A 35 2.14 0.23 -11.61
CA THR A 35 2.79 -0.71 -12.53
C THR A 35 2.40 -0.47 -13.99
N ALA A 36 1.30 0.22 -14.25
CA ALA A 36 0.89 0.61 -15.60
C ALA A 36 1.84 1.65 -16.23
N ILE A 37 2.67 2.30 -15.44
CA ILE A 37 3.57 3.35 -15.90
C ILE A 37 4.91 2.74 -16.31
N ARG A 38 5.39 3.13 -17.49
CA ARG A 38 6.68 2.64 -18.01
C ARG A 38 7.81 3.04 -17.07
N GLY A 39 8.69 2.10 -16.77
CA GLY A 39 9.83 2.33 -15.88
C GLY A 39 9.52 2.13 -14.41
N SER A 40 8.28 1.76 -14.06
CA SER A 40 7.86 1.58 -12.67
C SER A 40 8.61 0.44 -11.97
N SER A 41 9.10 -0.55 -12.71
CA SER A 41 9.81 -1.70 -12.11
C SER A 41 11.06 -1.28 -11.33
N LYS A 42 11.64 -0.14 -11.65
CA LYS A 42 12.81 0.39 -10.95
C LYS A 42 12.43 1.09 -9.65
N ILE A 43 11.16 1.43 -9.48
CA ILE A 43 10.65 2.23 -8.37
C ILE A 43 9.76 1.40 -7.45
N PHE A 44 8.86 0.60 -8.02
CA PHE A 44 7.92 -0.23 -7.28
C PHE A 44 8.61 -1.54 -6.88
N THR A 45 8.61 -1.84 -5.58
CA THR A 45 9.30 -3.02 -5.04
C THR A 45 8.35 -4.12 -4.60
N LEU A 46 7.24 -3.77 -3.93
CA LEU A 46 6.37 -4.76 -3.31
C LEU A 46 4.98 -4.18 -3.10
N GLY A 47 3.97 -4.98 -3.39
CA GLY A 47 2.59 -4.68 -3.04
C GLY A 47 2.00 -5.84 -2.26
N LEU A 48 1.38 -5.55 -1.12
CA LEU A 48 0.67 -6.52 -0.30
C LEU A 48 -0.80 -6.15 -0.29
N ILE A 49 -1.66 -7.11 -0.61
CA ILE A 49 -3.11 -6.92 -0.56
C ILE A 49 -3.63 -7.73 0.62
N THR A 50 -3.86 -7.05 1.74
CA THR A 50 -4.34 -7.68 2.97
C THR A 50 -5.81 -7.34 3.17
N TYR A 51 -6.65 -7.91 2.32
CA TYR A 51 -8.07 -7.59 2.28
C TYR A 51 -8.82 -8.08 3.52
N SER A 52 -8.50 -9.26 4.01
CA SER A 52 -9.15 -9.82 5.20
C SER A 52 -8.48 -9.35 6.50
N ASN A 53 -9.23 -9.37 7.60
CA ASN A 53 -8.64 -9.09 8.91
C ASN A 53 -7.56 -10.09 9.27
N GLN A 54 -7.76 -11.36 8.91
CA GLN A 54 -6.78 -12.41 9.16
C GLN A 54 -5.44 -12.10 8.47
N SER A 55 -5.48 -11.64 7.22
CA SER A 55 -4.24 -11.30 6.50
C SER A 55 -3.57 -10.07 7.09
N LYS A 56 -4.34 -9.09 7.57
CA LYS A 56 -3.79 -7.92 8.26
C LYS A 56 -3.01 -8.35 9.50
N ILE A 57 -3.55 -9.28 10.26
CA ILE A 57 -2.92 -9.78 11.48
C ILE A 57 -1.70 -10.64 11.14
N ASN A 58 -1.85 -11.59 10.22
CA ASN A 58 -0.81 -12.58 9.94
C ASN A 58 0.36 -12.02 9.11
N ILE A 59 0.06 -11.21 8.11
CA ILE A 59 1.09 -10.71 7.19
C ILE A 59 1.66 -9.39 7.67
N LEU A 60 0.80 -8.43 8.02
CA LEU A 60 1.24 -7.10 8.44
C LEU A 60 1.48 -7.00 9.95
N LYS A 61 1.17 -8.06 10.69
CA LYS A 61 1.39 -8.11 12.15
C LYS A 61 0.62 -7.03 12.91
N ILE A 62 -0.54 -6.65 12.40
CA ILE A 62 -1.40 -5.68 13.08
C ILE A 62 -2.01 -6.37 14.31
N LYS A 63 -2.00 -5.68 15.45
CA LYS A 63 -2.58 -6.22 16.68
C LYS A 63 -4.08 -6.39 16.53
N ARG A 64 -4.57 -7.58 16.89
CA ARG A 64 -5.97 -7.93 16.77
C ARG A 64 -6.89 -6.92 17.47
N ASN A 65 -6.49 -6.42 18.65
CA ASN A 65 -7.30 -5.48 19.43
C ASN A 65 -7.50 -4.14 18.72
N ILE A 66 -6.58 -3.73 17.85
CA ILE A 66 -6.75 -2.50 17.07
C ILE A 66 -7.92 -2.66 16.10
N ILE A 67 -8.00 -3.81 15.43
CA ILE A 67 -9.07 -4.10 14.48
C ILE A 67 -10.41 -4.25 15.21
N ILE A 68 -10.42 -4.93 16.37
CA ILE A 68 -11.63 -5.13 17.16
C ILE A 68 -12.16 -3.79 17.69
N LYS A 69 -11.27 -2.94 18.21
CA LYS A 69 -11.66 -1.67 18.83
C LYS A 69 -12.05 -0.61 17.81
N HIS A 70 -11.30 -0.49 16.72
CA HIS A 70 -11.44 0.61 15.77
C HIS A 70 -12.03 0.19 14.42
N GLY A 71 -12.08 -1.11 14.14
CA GLY A 71 -12.56 -1.63 12.87
C GLY A 71 -11.45 -1.72 11.82
N ALA A 72 -11.71 -2.53 10.77
CA ALA A 72 -10.76 -2.73 9.68
C ALA A 72 -10.57 -1.47 8.84
N VAL A 73 -11.63 -0.65 8.72
CA VAL A 73 -11.61 0.60 7.95
C VAL A 73 -11.59 1.76 8.95
N SER A 74 -10.40 2.14 9.38
CA SER A 74 -10.20 3.16 10.38
C SER A 74 -8.82 3.78 10.23
N TYR A 75 -8.67 4.97 10.81
CA TYR A 75 -7.37 5.65 10.86
C TYR A 75 -6.33 4.77 11.57
N GLU A 76 -6.71 4.19 12.70
CA GLU A 76 -5.81 3.38 13.53
C GLU A 76 -5.29 2.15 12.81
N THR A 77 -6.18 1.43 12.12
CA THR A 77 -5.79 0.25 11.34
C THR A 77 -4.92 0.66 10.14
N CYS A 78 -5.29 1.73 9.44
CA CYS A 78 -4.50 2.23 8.32
C CYS A 78 -3.09 2.62 8.75
N LEU A 79 -2.97 3.33 9.87
CA LEU A 79 -1.68 3.72 10.42
C LEU A 79 -0.82 2.51 10.77
N SER A 80 -1.44 1.47 11.34
CA SER A 80 -0.75 0.22 11.66
C SER A 80 -0.25 -0.49 10.39
N MET A 81 -1.01 -0.43 9.29
CA MET A 81 -0.59 -1.02 8.01
C MET A 81 0.67 -0.35 7.47
N VAL A 82 0.80 0.95 7.65
CA VAL A 82 1.96 1.70 7.15
C VAL A 82 3.21 1.42 7.97
N LYS A 83 3.06 1.11 9.23
CA LYS A 83 4.17 0.97 10.20
C LYS A 83 4.78 -0.42 10.29
N ILE A 84 4.51 -1.29 9.35
CA ILE A 84 5.07 -2.65 9.39
C ILE A 84 6.58 -2.69 9.23
#